data_d63c94cd2805bf2f8bbe1069f481c171
#
_entry.id   d63c94cd2805bf2f8bbe1069f481c171
#
_cell.length_a   1.000
_cell.length_b   1.000
_cell.length_c   1.000
_cell.angle_alpha   90.00
_cell.angle_beta   90.00
_cell.angle_gamma   90.00
#
_symmetry.space_group_name_H-M   'P 1'
#
loop_
_entity.id
_entity.type
_entity.pdbx_description
1 polymer ?
#
loop_
_entity_poly.entity_id
_entity_poly.type
_entity_poly.pdbx_seq_one_letter_code
_entity_poly.pdbx_strand_id
1 'polypeptide(L)'
;NRFPAIKQGVPDSFGPGAIRLYSPPVAEAMNGVNDYLRHKSGLEPRLVELAILVTAREMDCEYVWTAHEPAAQKAGLQQAIIDTVKFRRPLTALGDKETVIVQLGRDAIGKHKVGSDTFARAVTLFGNQGVVNIVSLMGDYAATTILLNAADQHVRPKDTPLLPIP
;
A
#
# COMPACT_ATOMS: atom_id res chain seq x y z
N ASN A 1 -17.68 0.17 -10.73
CA ASN A 1 -17.01 1.44 -10.96
C ASN A 1 -18.05 2.49 -11.38
N ARG A 2 -18.09 3.62 -10.68
CA ARG A 2 -19.02 4.75 -10.93
C ARG A 2 -18.57 5.64 -12.07
N PHE A 3 -17.31 5.60 -12.46
CA PHE A 3 -16.80 6.34 -13.60
C PHE A 3 -17.05 5.56 -14.89
N PRO A 4 -17.48 6.22 -15.98
CA PRO A 4 -17.60 5.58 -17.27
C PRO A 4 -16.22 5.13 -17.77
N ALA A 5 -16.19 4.08 -18.59
CA ALA A 5 -14.95 3.65 -19.23
C ALA A 5 -14.36 4.80 -20.08
N ILE A 6 -13.07 5.09 -19.90
CA ILE A 6 -12.36 6.05 -20.75
C ILE A 6 -12.14 5.37 -22.11
N LYS A 7 -12.89 5.78 -23.14
CA LYS A 7 -13.00 5.05 -24.42
C LYS A 7 -11.88 5.29 -25.42
N GLN A 8 -10.95 6.20 -25.23
CA GLN A 8 -9.95 6.51 -26.25
C GLN A 8 -8.52 6.25 -25.75
N GLY A 9 -7.86 5.30 -26.38
CA GLY A 9 -6.40 5.12 -26.32
C GLY A 9 -5.81 4.54 -25.04
N VAL A 10 -6.64 4.19 -24.05
CA VAL A 10 -6.18 3.54 -22.82
C VAL A 10 -6.53 2.05 -22.90
N PRO A 11 -5.54 1.16 -23.04
CA PRO A 11 -5.79 -0.28 -23.23
C PRO A 11 -6.54 -0.94 -22.07
N ASP A 12 -6.53 -0.32 -20.88
CA ASP A 12 -7.16 -0.85 -19.68
C ASP A 12 -7.71 0.30 -18.81
N SER A 13 -8.96 0.65 -19.01
CA SER A 13 -9.68 1.67 -18.23
C SER A 13 -10.11 1.17 -16.84
N PHE A 14 -9.25 0.40 -16.16
CA PHE A 14 -9.55 -0.24 -14.90
C PHE A 14 -8.52 0.13 -13.83
N GLY A 15 -8.99 0.40 -12.61
CA GLY A 15 -8.14 0.69 -11.48
C GLY A 15 -7.81 2.17 -11.26
N PRO A 16 -6.96 2.48 -10.26
CA PRO A 16 -6.75 3.86 -9.80
C PRO A 16 -6.10 4.75 -10.86
N GLY A 17 -5.22 4.19 -11.70
CA GLY A 17 -4.58 4.91 -12.79
C GLY A 17 -5.59 5.42 -13.82
N ALA A 18 -6.55 4.57 -14.22
CA ALA A 18 -7.61 4.95 -15.15
C ALA A 18 -8.55 6.01 -14.55
N ILE A 19 -8.90 5.88 -13.27
CA ILE A 19 -9.75 6.86 -12.59
C ILE A 19 -9.05 8.22 -12.51
N ARG A 20 -7.75 8.26 -12.22
CA ARG A 20 -6.97 9.51 -12.16
C ARG A 20 -6.92 10.26 -13.50
N LEU A 21 -7.11 9.61 -14.64
CA LEU A 21 -7.14 10.28 -15.96
C LEU A 21 -8.29 11.29 -16.11
N TYR A 22 -9.31 11.24 -15.26
CA TYR A 22 -10.32 12.30 -15.19
C TYR A 22 -9.78 13.61 -14.61
N SER A 23 -8.60 13.60 -14.00
CA SER A 23 -7.88 14.78 -13.54
C SER A 23 -6.39 14.64 -13.88
N PRO A 24 -5.98 14.99 -15.13
CA PRO A 24 -4.60 14.84 -15.57
C PRO A 24 -3.56 15.47 -14.65
N PRO A 25 -3.78 16.67 -14.07
CA PRO A 25 -2.82 17.24 -13.12
C PRO A 25 -2.63 16.39 -11.85
N VAL A 26 -3.71 15.78 -11.35
CA VAL A 26 -3.62 14.85 -10.19
C VAL A 26 -2.90 13.58 -10.59
N ALA A 27 -3.18 13.03 -11.78
CA ALA A 27 -2.50 11.85 -12.29
C ALA A 27 -0.99 12.07 -12.39
N GLU A 28 -0.55 13.19 -12.95
CA GLU A 28 0.87 13.55 -13.09
C GLU A 28 1.57 13.67 -11.73
N ALA A 29 0.99 14.43 -10.80
CA ALA A 29 1.56 14.63 -9.48
C ALA A 29 1.67 13.33 -8.68
N MET A 30 0.59 12.53 -8.64
CA MET A 30 0.57 11.26 -7.90
C MET A 30 1.48 10.21 -8.54
N ASN A 31 1.59 10.16 -9.86
CA ASN A 31 2.52 9.27 -10.54
C ASN A 31 3.98 9.61 -10.18
N GLY A 32 4.33 10.89 -10.10
CA GLY A 32 5.66 11.33 -9.68
C GLY A 32 6.00 10.89 -8.25
N VAL A 33 5.07 11.08 -7.32
CA VAL A 33 5.20 10.63 -5.92
C VAL A 33 5.34 9.11 -5.85
N ASN A 34 4.46 8.38 -6.50
CA ASN A 34 4.47 6.92 -6.51
C ASN A 34 5.77 6.34 -7.10
N ASP A 35 6.22 6.87 -8.24
CA ASP A 35 7.46 6.43 -8.88
C ASP A 35 8.68 6.65 -7.97
N TYR A 36 8.78 7.81 -7.32
CA TYR A 36 9.86 8.08 -6.36
C TYR A 36 9.82 7.10 -5.18
N LEU A 37 8.67 6.97 -4.53
CA LEU A 37 8.54 6.17 -3.31
C LEU A 37 8.76 4.68 -3.55
N ARG A 38 8.32 4.15 -4.69
CA ARG A 38 8.45 2.73 -5.02
C ARG A 38 9.82 2.35 -5.58
N HIS A 39 10.46 3.26 -6.33
CA HIS A 39 11.62 2.87 -7.15
C HIS A 39 12.88 3.67 -6.87
N LYS A 40 12.77 4.84 -6.21
CA LYS A 40 13.90 5.78 -6.05
C LYS A 40 14.17 6.16 -4.59
N SER A 41 13.32 5.73 -3.67
CA SER A 41 13.40 6.08 -2.23
C SER A 41 14.56 5.41 -1.48
N GLY A 42 15.22 4.41 -2.09
CA GLY A 42 16.26 3.61 -1.45
C GLY A 42 15.74 2.51 -0.52
N LEU A 43 14.43 2.33 -0.38
CA LEU A 43 13.85 1.21 0.35
C LEU A 43 14.01 -0.10 -0.44
N GLU A 44 14.28 -1.19 0.28
CA GLU A 44 14.29 -2.53 -0.32
C GLU A 44 12.92 -2.85 -0.95
N PRO A 45 12.84 -3.38 -2.20
CA PRO A 45 11.56 -3.62 -2.87
C PRO A 45 10.57 -4.44 -2.05
N ARG A 46 11.04 -5.45 -1.29
CA ARG A 46 10.18 -6.25 -0.42
C ARG A 46 9.58 -5.44 0.73
N LEU A 47 10.27 -4.42 1.24
CA LEU A 47 9.77 -3.53 2.30
C LEU A 47 8.81 -2.48 1.75
N VAL A 48 9.00 -2.04 0.50
CA VAL A 48 8.02 -1.21 -0.23
C VAL A 48 6.69 -1.96 -0.34
N GLU A 49 6.72 -3.20 -0.83
CA GLU A 49 5.50 -3.99 -0.95
C GLU A 49 4.87 -4.32 0.42
N LEU A 50 5.69 -4.55 1.45
CA LEU A 50 5.19 -4.73 2.82
C LEU A 50 4.41 -3.50 3.31
N ALA A 51 4.93 -2.29 3.12
CA ALA A 51 4.24 -1.06 3.52
C ALA A 51 2.91 -0.88 2.78
N ILE A 52 2.88 -1.25 1.48
CA ILE A 52 1.65 -1.23 0.66
C ILE A 52 0.63 -2.24 1.20
N LEU A 53 1.05 -3.49 1.46
CA LEU A 53 0.16 -4.52 2.00
C LEU A 53 -0.40 -4.15 3.39
N VAL A 54 0.42 -3.56 4.25
CA VAL A 54 -0.03 -3.08 5.56
C VAL A 54 -1.11 -2.01 5.39
N THR A 55 -0.90 -1.05 4.50
CA THR A 55 -1.90 0.00 4.20
C THR A 55 -3.19 -0.63 3.67
N ALA A 56 -3.09 -1.54 2.71
CA ALA A 56 -4.23 -2.24 2.15
C ALA A 56 -5.03 -3.00 3.22
N ARG A 57 -4.33 -3.66 4.18
CA ARG A 57 -4.98 -4.39 5.28
C ARG A 57 -5.64 -3.47 6.30
N GLU A 58 -4.97 -2.38 6.69
CA GLU A 58 -5.53 -1.47 7.70
C GLU A 58 -6.72 -0.65 7.15
N MET A 59 -6.84 -0.54 5.83
CA MET A 59 -7.97 0.09 5.15
C MET A 59 -8.96 -0.92 4.53
N ASP A 60 -8.76 -2.22 4.73
CA ASP A 60 -9.55 -3.32 4.17
C ASP A 60 -9.75 -3.19 2.64
N CYS A 61 -8.70 -2.76 1.93
CA CYS A 61 -8.70 -2.54 0.49
C CYS A 61 -8.33 -3.81 -0.28
N GLU A 62 -9.33 -4.60 -0.62
CA GLU A 62 -9.17 -5.84 -1.37
C GLU A 62 -8.48 -5.64 -2.73
N TYR A 63 -8.80 -4.54 -3.44
CA TYR A 63 -8.21 -4.23 -4.72
C TYR A 63 -6.68 -4.05 -4.64
N VAL A 64 -6.20 -3.19 -3.73
CA VAL A 64 -4.77 -2.94 -3.54
C VAL A 64 -4.07 -4.21 -3.08
N TRP A 65 -4.66 -4.92 -2.12
CA TRP A 65 -4.11 -6.18 -1.63
C TRP A 65 -3.91 -7.20 -2.75
N THR A 66 -4.95 -7.48 -3.53
CA THR A 66 -4.94 -8.48 -4.61
C THR A 66 -3.92 -8.14 -5.70
N ALA A 67 -3.72 -6.86 -5.97
CA ALA A 67 -2.70 -6.42 -6.92
C ALA A 67 -1.27 -6.57 -6.38
N HIS A 68 -1.06 -6.38 -5.06
CA HIS A 68 0.27 -6.27 -4.47
C HIS A 68 0.77 -7.54 -3.76
N GLU A 69 -0.09 -8.48 -3.34
CA GLU A 69 0.38 -9.74 -2.75
C GLU A 69 1.31 -10.53 -3.69
N PRO A 70 0.99 -10.73 -4.98
CA PRO A 70 1.91 -11.40 -5.91
C PRO A 70 3.20 -10.59 -6.15
N ALA A 71 3.12 -9.26 -6.14
CA ALA A 71 4.30 -8.40 -6.28
C ALA A 71 5.22 -8.51 -5.06
N ALA A 72 4.66 -8.58 -3.85
CA ALA A 72 5.40 -8.77 -2.62
C ALA A 72 6.14 -10.13 -2.59
N GLN A 73 5.47 -11.20 -3.02
CA GLN A 73 6.10 -12.52 -3.17
C GLN A 73 7.26 -12.48 -4.16
N LYS A 74 7.04 -11.85 -5.33
CA LYS A 74 8.08 -11.67 -6.35
C LYS A 74 9.26 -10.83 -5.86
N ALA A 75 9.01 -9.83 -5.00
CA ALA A 75 10.05 -9.02 -4.36
C ALA A 75 10.80 -9.75 -3.24
N GLY A 76 10.44 -11.00 -2.92
CA GLY A 76 11.09 -11.83 -1.91
C GLY A 76 10.52 -11.66 -0.50
N LEU A 77 9.33 -11.07 -0.34
CA LEU A 77 8.66 -11.05 0.95
C LEU A 77 8.13 -12.46 1.29
N GLN A 78 8.51 -12.98 2.45
CA GLN A 78 8.14 -14.33 2.86
C GLN A 78 6.62 -14.43 3.12
N GLN A 79 6.02 -15.55 2.72
CA GLN A 79 4.58 -15.80 2.90
C GLN A 79 4.13 -15.67 4.37
N ALA A 80 4.96 -16.11 5.32
CA ALA A 80 4.66 -15.99 6.74
C ALA A 80 4.50 -14.51 7.19
N ILE A 81 5.24 -13.57 6.58
CA ILE A 81 5.11 -12.14 6.86
C ILE A 81 3.82 -11.61 6.23
N ILE A 82 3.54 -11.98 4.98
CA ILE A 82 2.29 -11.64 4.28
C ILE A 82 1.09 -12.11 5.10
N ASP A 83 1.10 -13.35 5.57
CA ASP A 83 0.04 -13.92 6.40
C ASP A 83 -0.11 -13.21 7.75
N THR A 84 1.01 -12.76 8.35
CA THR A 84 0.97 -11.99 9.59
C THR A 84 0.24 -10.66 9.39
N VAL A 85 0.45 -9.98 8.26
CA VAL A 85 -0.30 -8.77 7.91
C VAL A 85 -1.75 -9.12 7.57
N LYS A 86 -1.96 -10.07 6.67
CA LYS A 86 -3.29 -10.49 6.16
C LYS A 86 -4.27 -10.80 7.28
N PHE A 87 -3.82 -11.55 8.28
CA PHE A 87 -4.65 -12.04 9.39
C PHE A 87 -4.44 -11.25 10.69
N ARG A 88 -3.78 -10.08 10.63
CA ARG A 88 -3.50 -9.21 11.80
C ARG A 88 -2.86 -9.97 12.98
N ARG A 89 -1.97 -10.95 12.70
CA ARG A 89 -1.30 -11.76 13.71
C ARG A 89 -0.32 -10.95 14.56
N PRO A 90 0.09 -11.47 15.74
CA PRO A 90 1.20 -10.90 16.53
C PRO A 90 2.50 -10.80 15.72
N LEU A 91 3.34 -9.80 16.01
CA LEU A 91 4.57 -9.50 15.25
C LEU A 91 5.82 -10.23 15.78
N THR A 92 5.67 -11.13 16.73
CA THR A 92 6.77 -11.77 17.48
C THR A 92 7.70 -12.63 16.61
N ALA A 93 7.27 -13.03 15.42
CA ALA A 93 8.06 -13.85 14.49
C ALA A 93 8.68 -13.04 13.34
N LEU A 94 8.55 -11.71 13.34
CA LEU A 94 9.07 -10.85 12.29
C LEU A 94 10.45 -10.29 12.63
N GLY A 95 11.24 -9.97 11.59
CA GLY A 95 12.46 -9.20 11.75
C GLY A 95 12.17 -7.75 12.19
N ASP A 96 13.23 -7.04 12.63
CA ASP A 96 13.08 -5.69 13.19
C ASP A 96 12.49 -4.69 12.19
N LYS A 97 12.95 -4.71 10.93
CA LYS A 97 12.47 -3.80 9.88
C LYS A 97 11.00 -4.07 9.55
N GLU A 98 10.63 -5.34 9.39
CA GLU A 98 9.26 -5.76 9.12
C GLU A 98 8.32 -5.41 10.27
N THR A 99 8.75 -5.70 11.50
CA THR A 99 7.99 -5.37 12.72
C THR A 99 7.66 -3.88 12.77
N VAL A 100 8.65 -3.02 12.54
CA VAL A 100 8.46 -1.58 12.62
C VAL A 100 7.54 -1.07 11.50
N ILE A 101 7.69 -1.55 10.26
CA ILE A 101 6.81 -1.14 9.15
C ILE A 101 5.36 -1.54 9.44
N VAL A 102 5.13 -2.78 9.88
CA VAL A 102 3.78 -3.24 10.20
C VAL A 102 3.20 -2.45 11.38
N GLN A 103 3.99 -2.19 12.42
CA GLN A 103 3.53 -1.41 13.57
C GLN A 103 3.23 0.04 13.20
N LEU A 104 4.06 0.68 12.35
CA LEU A 104 3.80 2.04 11.83
C LEU A 104 2.44 2.12 11.14
N GLY A 105 2.12 1.18 10.25
CA GLY A 105 0.84 1.19 9.54
C GLY A 105 -0.35 0.94 10.49
N ARG A 106 -0.24 -0.05 11.38
CA ARG A 106 -1.27 -0.32 12.41
C ARG A 106 -1.52 0.88 13.32
N ASP A 107 -0.45 1.60 13.69
CA ASP A 107 -0.56 2.78 14.55
C ASP A 107 -1.07 4.00 13.77
N ALA A 108 -0.46 4.33 12.62
CA ALA A 108 -0.78 5.54 11.87
C ALA A 108 -2.17 5.47 11.23
N ILE A 109 -2.52 4.34 10.63
CA ILE A 109 -3.79 4.16 9.90
C ILE A 109 -4.87 3.59 10.84
N GLY A 110 -4.57 2.50 11.55
CA GLY A 110 -5.55 1.81 12.38
C GLY A 110 -5.90 2.56 13.67
N LYS A 111 -4.88 3.14 14.36
CA LYS A 111 -5.09 3.84 15.64
C LYS A 111 -5.02 5.36 15.52
N HIS A 112 -4.66 5.91 14.36
CA HIS A 112 -4.46 7.34 14.09
C HIS A 112 -3.42 8.00 15.00
N LYS A 113 -2.50 7.22 15.59
CA LYS A 113 -1.43 7.72 16.46
C LYS A 113 -0.28 6.72 16.54
N VAL A 114 0.92 7.16 16.17
CA VAL A 114 2.15 6.37 16.33
C VAL A 114 2.73 6.61 17.72
N GLY A 115 3.05 5.52 18.44
CA GLY A 115 3.72 5.58 19.73
C GLY A 115 5.18 6.04 19.61
N SER A 116 5.69 6.72 20.64
CA SER A 116 7.08 7.25 20.65
C SER A 116 8.12 6.16 20.43
N ASP A 117 7.94 4.99 21.03
CA ASP A 117 8.88 3.87 20.90
C ASP A 117 8.89 3.31 19.47
N THR A 118 7.71 3.16 18.83
CA THR A 118 7.60 2.74 17.43
C THR A 118 8.32 3.74 16.53
N PHE A 119 8.09 5.05 16.75
CA PHE A 119 8.73 6.10 15.97
C PHE A 119 10.26 6.12 16.15
N ALA A 120 10.74 6.03 17.39
CA ALA A 120 12.18 6.01 17.69
C ALA A 120 12.88 4.79 17.04
N ARG A 121 12.27 3.60 17.11
CA ARG A 121 12.78 2.40 16.42
C ARG A 121 12.79 2.57 14.90
N ALA A 122 11.76 3.18 14.33
CA ALA A 122 11.71 3.46 12.90
C ALA A 122 12.85 4.38 12.46
N VAL A 123 13.11 5.46 13.23
CA VAL A 123 14.25 6.36 12.97
C VAL A 123 15.59 5.65 13.09
N THR A 124 15.74 4.77 14.09
CA THR A 124 16.97 3.98 14.26
C THR A 124 17.24 3.06 13.07
N LEU A 125 16.20 2.43 12.50
CA LEU A 125 16.35 1.44 11.42
C LEU A 125 16.41 2.05 10.03
N PHE A 126 15.74 3.18 9.80
CA PHE A 126 15.53 3.76 8.47
C PHE A 126 16.04 5.20 8.32
N GLY A 127 16.45 5.84 9.41
CA GLY A 127 16.73 7.27 9.45
C GLY A 127 15.47 8.13 9.24
N ASN A 128 15.61 9.44 9.40
CA ASN A 128 14.48 10.36 9.25
C ASN A 128 13.87 10.31 7.84
N GLN A 129 14.71 10.31 6.82
CA GLN A 129 14.26 10.24 5.41
C GLN A 129 13.50 8.93 5.14
N GLY A 130 14.02 7.78 5.62
CA GLY A 130 13.38 6.49 5.43
C GLY A 130 12.01 6.43 6.10
N VAL A 131 11.86 6.98 7.30
CA VAL A 131 10.55 7.08 7.98
C VAL A 131 9.58 7.92 7.17
N VAL A 132 10.01 9.10 6.69
CA VAL A 132 9.17 9.96 5.83
C VAL A 132 8.76 9.22 4.56
N ASN A 133 9.69 8.51 3.90
CA ASN A 133 9.39 7.75 2.69
C ASN A 133 8.37 6.62 2.95
N ILE A 134 8.54 5.87 4.04
CA ILE A 134 7.61 4.78 4.41
C ILE A 134 6.21 5.32 4.66
N VAL A 135 6.10 6.35 5.50
CA VAL A 135 4.78 6.93 5.85
C VAL A 135 4.13 7.63 4.65
N SER A 136 4.93 8.30 3.80
CA SER A 136 4.42 8.90 2.56
C SER A 136 3.94 7.84 1.57
N LEU A 137 4.62 6.69 1.47
CA LEU A 137 4.16 5.55 0.66
C LEU A 137 2.82 5.01 1.18
N MET A 138 2.68 4.85 2.49
CA MET A 138 1.40 4.47 3.11
C MET A 138 0.31 5.50 2.80
N GLY A 139 0.62 6.80 2.87
CA GLY A 139 -0.30 7.89 2.52
C GLY A 139 -0.75 7.88 1.06
N ASP A 140 0.16 7.62 0.11
CA ASP A 140 -0.16 7.49 -1.31
C ASP A 140 -1.13 6.32 -1.58
N TYR A 141 -0.89 5.18 -0.92
CA TYR A 141 -1.79 4.03 -1.04
C TYR A 141 -3.10 4.19 -0.25
N ALA A 142 -3.12 4.96 0.82
CA ALA A 142 -4.35 5.37 1.49
C ALA A 142 -5.21 6.27 0.58
N ALA A 143 -4.60 7.28 -0.07
CA ALA A 143 -5.28 8.10 -1.07
C ALA A 143 -5.81 7.26 -2.25
N THR A 144 -5.03 6.28 -2.71
CA THR A 144 -5.45 5.32 -3.73
C THR A 144 -6.66 4.52 -3.29
N THR A 145 -6.66 4.02 -2.05
CA THR A 145 -7.80 3.27 -1.47
C THR A 145 -9.06 4.14 -1.40
N ILE A 146 -8.94 5.38 -0.92
CA ILE A 146 -10.06 6.33 -0.85
C ILE A 146 -10.66 6.56 -2.25
N LEU A 147 -9.79 6.73 -3.26
CA LEU A 147 -10.24 6.91 -4.64
C LEU A 147 -10.99 5.70 -5.18
N LEU A 148 -10.49 4.49 -4.94
CA LEU A 148 -11.13 3.23 -5.34
C LEU A 148 -12.49 3.06 -4.66
N ASN A 149 -12.58 3.33 -3.35
CA ASN A 149 -13.83 3.25 -2.60
C ASN A 149 -14.86 4.28 -3.10
N ALA A 150 -14.43 5.53 -3.33
CA ALA A 150 -15.30 6.58 -3.87
C ALA A 150 -15.83 6.23 -5.26
N ALA A 151 -15.01 5.58 -6.08
CA ALA A 151 -15.37 5.14 -7.43
C ALA A 151 -16.14 3.80 -7.45
N ASP A 152 -16.32 3.14 -6.30
CA ASP A 152 -16.89 1.80 -6.21
C ASP A 152 -16.14 0.80 -7.13
N GLN A 153 -14.81 0.86 -7.08
CA GLN A 153 -13.94 0.05 -7.91
C GLN A 153 -13.51 -1.21 -7.16
N HIS A 154 -14.06 -2.33 -7.56
CA HIS A 154 -13.72 -3.65 -7.02
C HIS A 154 -12.60 -4.33 -7.81
N VAL A 155 -12.14 -5.47 -7.31
CA VAL A 155 -11.26 -6.40 -8.02
C VAL A 155 -11.89 -6.78 -9.36
N ARG A 156 -11.09 -7.01 -10.39
CA ARG A 156 -11.60 -7.40 -11.70
C ARG A 156 -12.41 -8.70 -11.60
N PRO A 157 -13.51 -8.85 -12.35
CA PRO A 157 -14.33 -10.07 -12.27
C PRO A 157 -13.58 -11.38 -12.57
N LYS A 158 -12.45 -11.31 -13.30
CA LYS A 158 -11.59 -12.47 -13.60
C LYS A 158 -10.58 -12.79 -12.50
N ASP A 159 -10.35 -11.87 -11.57
CA ASP A 159 -9.35 -12.02 -10.51
C ASP A 159 -10.04 -12.51 -9.24
N THR A 160 -9.40 -13.44 -8.53
CA THR A 160 -9.89 -13.90 -7.24
C THR A 160 -9.41 -12.93 -6.15
N PRO A 161 -10.31 -12.37 -5.33
CA PRO A 161 -9.91 -11.56 -4.20
C PRO A 161 -9.03 -12.34 -3.22
N LEU A 162 -7.91 -11.74 -2.80
CA LEU A 162 -6.93 -12.39 -1.93
C LEU A 162 -7.01 -11.94 -0.46
N LEU A 163 -7.68 -10.81 -0.18
CA LEU A 163 -7.83 -10.30 1.17
C LEU A 163 -9.20 -10.69 1.74
N PRO A 164 -9.27 -11.45 2.85
CA PRO A 164 -10.54 -11.66 3.53
C PRO A 164 -10.98 -10.35 4.18
N ILE A 165 -12.12 -9.84 3.74
CA ILE A 165 -12.78 -8.67 4.34
C ILE A 165 -13.71 -9.15 5.47
N PRO A 166 -13.80 -8.43 6.63
CA PRO A 166 -14.69 -8.77 7.73
C PRO A 166 -16.16 -8.80 7.35
#